data_838ae931206a2ecda49d85dc437a7a33
#
_entry.id   838ae931206a2ecda49d85dc437a7a33
#
_cell.length_a   1.000
_cell.length_b   1.000
_cell.length_c   1.000
_cell.angle_alpha   90.00
_cell.angle_beta   90.00
_cell.angle_gamma   90.00
#
_symmetry.space_group_name_H-M   'P 1'
#
loop_
_entity.id
_entity.type
_entity.pdbx_description
1 polymer ?
#
loop_
_entity_poly.entity_id
_entity_poly.type
_entity_poly.pdbx_seq_one_letter_code
_entity_poly.pdbx_strand_id
1 'polypeptide(L)'
;MKKQNVFAGYLIIGLGIYFLLRQLNIPYFASFYSWPTILIIIGAAFLLHSFTSKDYSNVIPGTIIFGLGVHFHGKDHYPFWIDHWAIYPLIVGLAFLLKYTKTKSGLLPTILLLGLAGFGLFSTSNPGWFSFLYTIINWIEQFWPVVLIVLGIYLFKKR
;
A
#
# COMPACT_ATOMS: atom_id res chain seq x y z
N MET A 1 -18.79 -19.77 2.39
CA MET A 1 -18.43 -18.87 1.27
C MET A 1 -16.96 -19.12 0.91
N LYS A 2 -16.61 -19.26 -0.38
CA LYS A 2 -15.21 -19.41 -0.78
C LYS A 2 -14.45 -18.14 -0.39
N LYS A 3 -13.26 -18.29 0.19
CA LYS A 3 -12.42 -17.16 0.68
C LYS A 3 -12.23 -16.04 -0.35
N GLN A 4 -12.20 -16.37 -1.64
CA GLN A 4 -12.09 -15.40 -2.73
C GLN A 4 -13.27 -14.41 -2.84
N ASN A 5 -14.49 -14.86 -2.49
CA ASN A 5 -15.68 -14.00 -2.58
C ASN A 5 -15.69 -12.92 -1.50
N VAL A 6 -15.04 -13.17 -0.36
CA VAL A 6 -14.97 -12.20 0.76
C VAL A 6 -14.05 -11.02 0.39
N PHE A 7 -12.89 -11.29 -0.23
CA PHE A 7 -12.00 -10.22 -0.72
C PHE A 7 -12.68 -9.35 -1.78
N ALA A 8 -13.29 -10.00 -2.79
CA ALA A 8 -14.03 -9.29 -3.82
C ALA A 8 -15.17 -8.43 -3.23
N GLY A 9 -15.85 -8.93 -2.20
CA GLY A 9 -16.89 -8.20 -1.48
C GLY A 9 -16.36 -6.91 -0.84
N TYR A 10 -15.25 -6.98 -0.09
CA TYR A 10 -14.63 -5.79 0.50
C TYR A 10 -14.16 -4.79 -0.54
N LEU A 11 -13.56 -5.27 -1.64
CA LEU A 11 -13.09 -4.42 -2.72
C LEU A 11 -14.25 -3.68 -3.41
N ILE A 12 -15.32 -4.40 -3.76
CA ILE A 12 -16.49 -3.83 -4.42
C ILE A 12 -17.18 -2.79 -3.51
N ILE A 13 -17.34 -3.10 -2.22
CA ILE A 13 -17.90 -2.16 -1.25
C ILE A 13 -17.04 -0.90 -1.15
N GLY A 14 -15.72 -1.06 -1.01
CA GLY A 14 -14.79 0.07 -0.93
C GLY A 14 -14.83 0.96 -2.16
N LEU A 15 -14.79 0.37 -3.36
CA LEU A 15 -14.90 1.10 -4.62
C LEU A 15 -16.28 1.73 -4.78
N GLY A 16 -17.36 1.04 -4.39
CA GLY A 16 -18.73 1.56 -4.43
C GLY A 16 -18.86 2.81 -3.56
N ILE A 17 -18.35 2.79 -2.33
CA ILE A 17 -18.33 3.96 -1.44
C ILE A 17 -17.51 5.10 -2.06
N TYR A 18 -16.33 4.79 -2.61
CA TYR A 18 -15.46 5.79 -3.26
C TYR A 18 -16.18 6.50 -4.41
N PHE A 19 -16.79 5.74 -5.33
CA PHE A 19 -17.51 6.33 -6.47
C PHE A 19 -18.77 7.08 -6.03
N LEU A 20 -19.49 6.59 -5.01
CA LEU A 20 -20.64 7.28 -4.45
C LEU A 20 -20.24 8.65 -3.86
N LEU A 21 -19.20 8.69 -3.03
CA LEU A 21 -18.70 9.95 -2.46
C LEU A 21 -18.23 10.91 -3.55
N ARG A 22 -17.55 10.41 -4.57
CA ARG A 22 -17.11 11.19 -5.72
C ARG A 22 -18.30 11.77 -6.51
N GLN A 23 -19.36 10.99 -6.69
CA GLN A 23 -20.58 11.44 -7.38
C GLN A 23 -21.34 12.51 -6.59
N LEU A 24 -21.38 12.37 -5.27
CA LEU A 24 -22.00 13.35 -4.37
C LEU A 24 -21.18 14.64 -4.27
N ASN A 25 -19.97 14.65 -4.77
CA ASN A 25 -19.05 15.80 -4.81
C ASN A 25 -18.94 16.54 -3.47
N ILE A 26 -18.81 15.79 -2.38
CA ILE A 26 -18.76 16.34 -1.02
C ILE A 26 -17.41 17.04 -0.82
N PRO A 27 -17.36 18.36 -0.53
CA PRO A 27 -16.11 19.13 -0.47
C PRO A 27 -15.10 18.60 0.55
N TYR A 28 -15.56 18.07 1.67
CA TYR A 28 -14.69 17.50 2.72
C TYR A 28 -13.86 16.30 2.25
N PHE A 29 -14.31 15.59 1.23
CA PHE A 29 -13.64 14.42 0.68
C PHE A 29 -12.92 14.70 -0.65
N ALA A 30 -12.84 15.97 -1.07
CA ALA A 30 -12.23 16.33 -2.36
C ALA A 30 -10.79 15.82 -2.51
N SER A 31 -9.97 15.84 -1.44
CA SER A 31 -8.61 15.30 -1.42
C SER A 31 -8.55 13.78 -1.64
N PHE A 32 -9.61 13.06 -1.26
CA PHE A 32 -9.68 11.62 -1.45
C PHE A 32 -10.12 11.19 -2.86
N TYR A 33 -10.53 12.13 -3.74
CA TYR A 33 -10.87 11.79 -5.13
C TYR A 33 -9.64 11.69 -6.03
N SER A 34 -8.59 11.09 -5.50
CA SER A 34 -7.29 10.94 -6.12
C SER A 34 -6.92 9.46 -6.29
N TRP A 35 -5.98 9.17 -7.18
CA TRP A 35 -5.55 7.80 -7.46
C TRP A 35 -4.97 7.04 -6.25
N PRO A 36 -4.24 7.68 -5.29
CA PRO A 36 -3.74 6.97 -4.13
C PRO A 36 -4.85 6.39 -3.24
N THR A 37 -6.04 7.00 -3.25
CA THR A 37 -7.19 6.48 -2.50
C THR A 37 -7.61 5.10 -2.98
N ILE A 38 -7.46 4.81 -4.26
CA ILE A 38 -7.73 3.47 -4.81
C ILE A 38 -6.77 2.44 -4.20
N LEU A 39 -5.48 2.80 -4.04
CA LEU A 39 -4.50 1.92 -3.37
C LEU A 39 -4.88 1.70 -1.90
N ILE A 40 -5.33 2.75 -1.20
CA ILE A 40 -5.81 2.62 0.19
C ILE A 40 -6.96 1.63 0.26
N ILE A 41 -7.94 1.71 -0.65
CA ILE A 41 -9.09 0.81 -0.69
C ILE A 41 -8.65 -0.63 -0.96
N ILE A 42 -7.77 -0.85 -1.95
CA ILE A 42 -7.26 -2.18 -2.29
C ILE A 42 -6.49 -2.77 -1.11
N GLY A 43 -5.57 -2.00 -0.53
CA GLY A 43 -4.78 -2.42 0.63
C GLY A 43 -5.66 -2.74 1.84
N ALA A 44 -6.66 -1.90 2.12
CA ALA A 44 -7.64 -2.13 3.18
C ALA A 44 -8.44 -3.42 2.94
N ALA A 45 -8.88 -3.68 1.70
CA ALA A 45 -9.60 -4.91 1.36
C ALA A 45 -8.74 -6.17 1.60
N PHE A 46 -7.43 -6.13 1.25
CA PHE A 46 -6.50 -7.21 1.56
C PHE A 46 -6.34 -7.43 3.06
N LEU A 47 -6.19 -6.36 3.84
CA LEU A 47 -6.04 -6.44 5.28
C LEU A 47 -7.32 -6.98 5.95
N LEU A 48 -8.48 -6.43 5.61
CA LEU A 48 -9.77 -6.90 6.12
C LEU A 48 -10.00 -8.37 5.80
N HIS A 49 -9.72 -8.78 4.57
CA HIS A 49 -9.80 -10.19 4.18
C HIS A 49 -8.86 -11.06 5.00
N SER A 50 -7.60 -10.65 5.17
CA SER A 50 -6.61 -11.43 5.94
C SER A 50 -7.01 -11.61 7.39
N PHE A 51 -7.53 -10.57 8.03
CA PHE A 51 -7.94 -10.64 9.44
C PHE A 51 -9.25 -11.40 9.65
N THR A 52 -10.24 -11.20 8.78
CA THR A 52 -11.54 -11.90 8.88
C THR A 52 -11.43 -13.38 8.54
N SER A 53 -10.65 -13.73 7.52
CA SER A 53 -10.44 -15.11 7.09
C SER A 53 -9.35 -15.85 7.87
N LYS A 54 -8.65 -15.15 8.78
CA LYS A 54 -7.45 -15.65 9.50
C LYS A 54 -6.39 -16.23 8.56
N ASP A 55 -6.34 -15.70 7.32
CA ASP A 55 -5.37 -16.07 6.30
C ASP A 55 -4.38 -14.93 6.13
N TYR A 56 -3.26 -15.02 6.83
CA TYR A 56 -2.26 -13.96 6.92
C TYR A 56 -1.28 -13.93 5.73
N SER A 57 -1.53 -14.69 4.67
CA SER A 57 -0.70 -14.70 3.44
C SER A 57 -0.69 -13.32 2.75
N ASN A 58 -1.82 -12.63 2.80
CA ASN A 58 -2.01 -11.34 2.14
C ASN A 58 -1.75 -10.12 3.04
N VAL A 59 -1.28 -10.32 4.27
CA VAL A 59 -0.97 -9.21 5.19
C VAL A 59 0.16 -8.34 4.65
N ILE A 60 1.24 -8.94 4.13
CA ILE A 60 2.38 -8.17 3.58
C ILE A 60 1.94 -7.34 2.39
N PRO A 61 1.42 -7.91 1.29
CA PRO A 61 1.02 -7.10 0.13
C PRO A 61 -0.09 -6.09 0.50
N GLY A 62 -1.04 -6.47 1.36
CA GLY A 62 -2.08 -5.56 1.82
C GLY A 62 -1.53 -4.35 2.57
N THR A 63 -0.59 -4.57 3.50
CA THR A 63 0.04 -3.47 4.26
C THR A 63 0.90 -2.58 3.38
N ILE A 64 1.65 -3.16 2.42
CA ILE A 64 2.49 -2.39 1.49
C ILE A 64 1.61 -1.49 0.61
N ILE A 65 0.59 -2.06 -0.03
CA ILE A 65 -0.31 -1.30 -0.91
C ILE A 65 -1.05 -0.20 -0.12
N PHE A 66 -1.54 -0.52 1.07
CA PHE A 66 -2.18 0.44 1.95
C PHE A 66 -1.22 1.57 2.34
N GLY A 67 -0.01 1.22 2.80
CA GLY A 67 1.00 2.18 3.23
C GLY A 67 1.48 3.10 2.10
N LEU A 68 1.69 2.55 0.88
CA LEU A 68 2.01 3.34 -0.30
C LEU A 68 0.85 4.28 -0.67
N GLY A 69 -0.40 3.80 -0.62
CA GLY A 69 -1.57 4.64 -0.86
C GLY A 69 -1.65 5.82 0.12
N VAL A 70 -1.42 5.58 1.41
CA VAL A 70 -1.36 6.63 2.44
C VAL A 70 -0.19 7.58 2.18
N HIS A 71 0.99 7.07 1.85
CA HIS A 71 2.18 7.89 1.59
C HIS A 71 1.97 8.82 0.39
N PHE A 72 1.50 8.30 -0.72
CA PHE A 72 1.26 9.10 -1.93
C PHE A 72 0.13 10.12 -1.70
N HIS A 73 -0.95 9.71 -1.03
CA HIS A 73 -2.01 10.65 -0.67
C HIS A 73 -1.49 11.79 0.22
N GLY A 74 -0.64 11.44 1.21
CA GLY A 74 -0.02 12.41 2.10
C GLY A 74 0.88 13.39 1.35
N LYS A 75 1.73 12.88 0.45
CA LYS A 75 2.64 13.68 -0.37
C LYS A 75 1.91 14.66 -1.30
N ASP A 76 0.78 14.22 -1.89
CA ASP A 76 0.05 15.04 -2.85
C ASP A 76 -0.80 16.13 -2.19
N HIS A 77 -1.23 15.94 -0.92
CA HIS A 77 -2.24 16.80 -0.30
C HIS A 77 -1.75 17.56 0.95
N TYR A 78 -0.63 17.15 1.57
CA TYR A 78 -0.19 17.73 2.83
C TYR A 78 1.26 18.25 2.75
N PRO A 79 1.49 19.58 2.86
CA PRO A 79 2.84 20.17 2.78
C PRO A 79 3.81 19.70 3.88
N PHE A 80 3.26 19.25 5.02
CA PHE A 80 4.07 18.75 6.15
C PHE A 80 4.46 17.28 6.00
N TRP A 81 4.01 16.60 4.93
CA TRP A 81 4.27 15.17 4.74
C TRP A 81 5.75 14.93 4.40
N ILE A 82 6.32 13.93 5.04
CA ILE A 82 7.73 13.59 4.85
C ILE A 82 7.88 12.81 3.53
N ASP A 83 8.52 13.45 2.53
CA ASP A 83 8.94 12.79 1.30
C ASP A 83 10.41 12.38 1.42
N HIS A 84 10.65 11.21 1.98
CA HIS A 84 11.98 10.69 2.23
C HIS A 84 12.06 9.21 1.85
N TRP A 85 13.20 8.80 1.25
CA TRP A 85 13.42 7.43 0.81
C TRP A 85 13.19 6.37 1.92
N ALA A 86 13.46 6.73 3.17
CA ALA A 86 13.30 5.84 4.33
C ALA A 86 11.85 5.43 4.61
N ILE A 87 10.87 6.13 4.04
CA ILE A 87 9.45 5.77 4.17
C ILE A 87 9.15 4.43 3.48
N TYR A 88 9.83 4.12 2.38
CA TYR A 88 9.59 2.85 1.67
C TYR A 88 10.02 1.62 2.48
N PRO A 89 11.27 1.53 2.99
CA PRO A 89 11.62 0.44 3.90
C PRO A 89 10.83 0.47 5.21
N LEU A 90 10.37 1.64 5.68
CA LEU A 90 9.47 1.73 6.82
C LEU A 90 8.15 1.00 6.55
N ILE A 91 7.50 1.27 5.42
CA ILE A 91 6.23 0.62 5.03
C ILE A 91 6.41 -0.89 4.94
N VAL A 92 7.48 -1.36 4.28
CA VAL A 92 7.75 -2.79 4.15
C VAL A 92 8.09 -3.41 5.52
N GLY A 93 8.87 -2.74 6.35
CA GLY A 93 9.18 -3.16 7.72
C GLY A 93 7.93 -3.30 8.59
N LEU A 94 7.00 -2.34 8.49
CA LEU A 94 5.70 -2.40 9.16
C LEU A 94 4.84 -3.56 8.65
N ALA A 95 4.91 -3.89 7.35
CA ALA A 95 4.20 -5.03 6.80
C ALA A 95 4.71 -6.37 7.40
N PHE A 96 6.03 -6.52 7.53
CA PHE A 96 6.62 -7.68 8.18
C PHE A 96 6.34 -7.71 9.67
N LEU A 97 6.36 -6.56 10.35
CA LEU A 97 5.98 -6.44 11.75
C LEU A 97 4.54 -6.92 11.98
N LEU A 98 3.61 -6.45 11.16
CA LEU A 98 2.20 -6.83 11.26
C LEU A 98 2.02 -8.34 11.01
N LYS A 99 2.72 -8.91 10.04
CA LYS A 99 2.75 -10.36 9.84
C LYS A 99 3.33 -11.09 11.05
N TYR A 100 4.44 -10.60 11.61
CA TYR A 100 5.09 -11.20 12.77
C TYR A 100 4.17 -11.27 13.99
N THR A 101 3.37 -10.22 14.26
CA THR A 101 2.43 -10.23 15.39
C THR A 101 1.40 -11.36 15.27
N LYS A 102 1.05 -11.77 14.04
CA LYS A 102 0.04 -12.79 13.77
C LYS A 102 0.60 -14.20 13.57
N THR A 103 1.77 -14.31 12.93
CA THR A 103 2.31 -15.63 12.53
C THR A 103 3.62 -15.97 13.24
N LYS A 104 4.18 -15.05 14.03
CA LYS A 104 5.51 -15.17 14.67
C LYS A 104 6.66 -15.43 13.68
N SER A 105 6.43 -15.18 12.38
CA SER A 105 7.43 -15.32 11.32
C SER A 105 7.78 -13.97 10.71
N GLY A 106 9.04 -13.79 10.28
CA GLY A 106 9.49 -12.55 9.64
C GLY A 106 10.11 -11.51 10.59
N LEU A 107 10.55 -11.92 11.78
CA LEU A 107 11.20 -11.01 12.74
C LEU A 107 12.49 -10.39 12.18
N LEU A 108 13.33 -11.20 11.51
CA LEU A 108 14.62 -10.73 10.97
C LEU A 108 14.42 -9.63 9.90
N PRO A 109 13.61 -9.81 8.84
CA PRO A 109 13.33 -8.72 7.91
C PRO A 109 12.65 -7.51 8.58
N THR A 110 11.82 -7.71 9.61
CA THR A 110 11.24 -6.61 10.38
C THR A 110 12.34 -5.73 11.01
N ILE A 111 13.27 -6.34 11.75
CA ILE A 111 14.34 -5.59 12.44
C ILE A 111 15.25 -4.89 11.43
N LEU A 112 15.63 -5.58 10.35
CA LEU A 112 16.52 -5.01 9.33
C LEU A 112 15.87 -3.82 8.62
N LEU A 113 14.62 -3.94 8.20
CA LEU A 113 13.93 -2.89 7.44
C LEU A 113 13.55 -1.71 8.33
N LEU A 114 13.07 -1.94 9.55
CA LEU A 114 12.79 -0.86 10.49
C LEU A 114 14.07 -0.17 10.96
N GLY A 115 15.16 -0.94 11.16
CA GLY A 115 16.48 -0.38 11.47
C GLY A 115 17.01 0.49 10.34
N LEU A 116 16.90 0.03 9.08
CA LEU A 116 17.27 0.79 7.89
C LEU A 116 16.41 2.07 7.75
N ALA A 117 15.12 1.96 7.97
CA ALA A 117 14.20 3.09 7.94
C ALA A 117 14.55 4.12 9.02
N GLY A 118 14.76 3.66 10.25
CA GLY A 118 15.19 4.52 11.36
C GLY A 118 16.50 5.23 11.05
N PHE A 119 17.52 4.48 10.63
CA PHE A 119 18.80 5.08 10.22
C PHE A 119 18.61 6.10 9.11
N GLY A 120 17.80 5.79 8.09
CA GLY A 120 17.52 6.69 6.97
C GLY A 120 16.81 7.97 7.39
N LEU A 121 15.85 7.91 8.30
CA LEU A 121 15.12 9.10 8.77
C LEU A 121 16.01 10.06 9.58
N PHE A 122 17.03 9.54 10.25
CA PHE A 122 18.03 10.37 10.97
C PHE A 122 19.20 10.80 10.08
N SER A 123 19.34 10.24 8.87
CA SER A 123 20.42 10.58 7.93
C SER A 123 19.96 11.70 7.01
N THR A 124 20.72 12.78 6.94
CA THR A 124 20.44 13.94 6.07
C THR A 124 20.83 13.70 4.61
N SER A 125 21.50 12.60 4.29
CA SER A 125 21.99 12.31 2.94
C SER A 125 21.17 11.21 2.27
N ASN A 126 20.68 11.50 1.06
CA ASN A 126 20.12 10.46 0.19
C ASN A 126 21.25 9.60 -0.36
N PRO A 127 21.31 8.29 -0.07
CA PRO A 127 22.30 7.43 -0.67
C PRO A 127 22.15 7.42 -2.19
N GLY A 128 23.25 7.67 -2.93
CA GLY A 128 23.21 7.81 -4.40
C GLY A 128 22.66 6.56 -5.13
N TRP A 129 22.80 5.36 -4.55
CA TRP A 129 22.21 4.14 -5.10
C TRP A 129 20.68 4.09 -5.00
N PHE A 130 20.06 4.96 -4.21
CA PHE A 130 18.61 5.09 -4.13
C PHE A 130 18.00 5.89 -5.29
N SER A 131 18.79 6.65 -6.04
CA SER A 131 18.29 7.39 -7.22
C SER A 131 17.61 6.48 -8.24
N PHE A 132 18.13 5.26 -8.42
CA PHE A 132 17.51 4.21 -9.23
C PHE A 132 16.11 3.82 -8.72
N LEU A 133 15.92 3.67 -7.41
CA LEU A 133 14.62 3.35 -6.83
C LEU A 133 13.63 4.50 -6.97
N TYR A 134 14.05 5.75 -6.82
CA TYR A 134 13.21 6.92 -7.10
C TYR A 134 12.72 6.93 -8.55
N THR A 135 13.61 6.59 -9.48
CA THR A 135 13.22 6.47 -10.89
C THR A 135 12.15 5.40 -11.10
N ILE A 136 12.33 4.21 -10.51
CA ILE A 136 11.33 3.13 -10.60
C ILE A 136 10.01 3.54 -9.95
N ILE A 137 10.04 4.18 -8.79
CA ILE A 137 8.84 4.61 -8.08
C ILE A 137 8.08 5.65 -8.89
N ASN A 138 8.77 6.64 -9.47
CA ASN A 138 8.15 7.63 -10.36
C ASN A 138 7.51 6.95 -11.59
N TRP A 139 8.15 5.92 -12.14
CA TRP A 139 7.56 5.12 -13.22
C TRP A 139 6.31 4.37 -12.76
N ILE A 140 6.32 3.80 -11.57
CA ILE A 140 5.15 3.13 -11.00
C ILE A 140 4.04 4.14 -10.75
N GLU A 141 4.35 5.33 -10.20
CA GLU A 141 3.39 6.42 -10.03
C GLU A 141 2.76 6.88 -11.35
N GLN A 142 3.53 6.89 -12.41
CA GLN A 142 3.05 7.30 -13.73
C GLN A 142 2.27 6.19 -14.45
N PHE A 143 2.71 4.93 -14.29
CA PHE A 143 2.18 3.79 -15.05
C PHE A 143 1.43 2.77 -14.19
N TRP A 144 1.01 3.13 -12.97
CA TRP A 144 0.27 2.22 -12.09
C TRP A 144 -0.99 1.58 -12.73
N PRO A 145 -1.75 2.26 -13.65
CA PRO A 145 -2.87 1.60 -14.30
C PRO A 145 -2.41 0.42 -15.18
N VAL A 146 -1.23 0.54 -15.82
CA VAL A 146 -0.65 -0.54 -16.62
C VAL A 146 -0.25 -1.72 -15.74
N VAL A 147 0.31 -1.44 -14.55
CA VAL A 147 0.65 -2.48 -13.58
C VAL A 147 -0.58 -3.27 -13.14
N LEU A 148 -1.72 -2.59 -12.93
CA LEU A 148 -2.97 -3.25 -12.58
C LEU A 148 -3.50 -4.14 -13.73
N ILE A 149 -3.40 -3.67 -14.98
CA ILE A 149 -3.80 -4.44 -16.16
C ILE A 149 -2.95 -5.71 -16.28
N VAL A 150 -1.62 -5.58 -16.18
CA VAL A 150 -0.68 -6.73 -16.23
C VAL A 150 -0.95 -7.73 -15.11
N LEU A 151 -1.17 -7.24 -13.89
CA LEU A 151 -1.55 -8.07 -12.74
C LEU A 151 -2.88 -8.81 -12.98
N GLY A 152 -3.86 -8.11 -13.52
CA GLY A 152 -5.16 -8.69 -13.88
C GLY A 152 -5.00 -9.83 -14.90
N ILE A 153 -4.25 -9.61 -15.97
CA ILE A 153 -3.96 -10.62 -17.00
C ILE A 153 -3.20 -11.80 -16.41
N TYR A 154 -2.18 -11.54 -15.56
CA TYR A 154 -1.42 -12.59 -14.88
C TYR A 154 -2.32 -13.49 -14.02
N LEU A 155 -3.21 -12.89 -13.24
CA LEU A 155 -4.15 -13.63 -12.40
C LEU A 155 -5.14 -14.45 -13.22
N PHE A 156 -5.55 -13.96 -14.40
CA PHE A 156 -6.39 -14.71 -15.33
C PHE A 156 -5.67 -15.94 -15.93
N LYS A 157 -4.38 -15.80 -16.24
CA LYS A 157 -3.59 -16.89 -16.86
C LYS A 157 -3.17 -17.97 -15.86
N LYS A 158 -3.17 -17.68 -14.56
CA LYS A 158 -2.78 -18.62 -13.49
C LYS A 158 -3.93 -19.52 -13.03
N ARG A 159 -5.07 -19.47 -13.72
CA ARG A 159 -6.23 -20.33 -13.49
C ARG A 159 -6.16 -21.57 -14.40
#